data_86182c84e10f8fba9620e6705ead6534
#
_entry.id   86182c84e10f8fba9620e6705ead6534
#
_cell.length_a   1.000
_cell.length_b   1.000
_cell.length_c   1.000
_cell.angle_alpha   90.00
_cell.angle_beta   90.00
_cell.angle_gamma   90.00
#
_symmetry.space_group_name_H-M   'P 1'
#
loop_
_entity.id
_entity.type
_entity.pdbx_description
1 polymer ?
#
loop_
_entity_poly.entity_id
_entity_poly.type
_entity_poly.pdbx_seq_one_letter_code
_entity_poly.pdbx_strand_id
1 'polypeptide(L)'
;EIGSKIKAGDTIADDSYSPGYDFSTFDGTVNLQFINPLSYSQAESWKKYTANPFDYFPADIKAQFEAKSLRASTPFDGKIDWDVEGTAQGNWFVQDTNGYRGKGDQSASFDNHGKIAHGYWDTHLAIAPDAVDDKTFIYSIGDWEGCPCQFMTPDNVDPKTITSSDTAPR
;
A
#
# COMPACT_ATOMS: atom_id res chain seq x y z
N GLU A 1 -0.30 -27.48 0.93
CA GLU A 1 -1.48 -27.67 1.81
C GLU A 1 -1.26 -26.97 3.16
N ILE A 2 -2.34 -26.47 3.77
CA ILE A 2 -2.27 -25.88 5.12
C ILE A 2 -1.78 -26.95 6.12
N GLY A 3 -0.74 -26.60 6.89
CA GLY A 3 -0.12 -27.49 7.88
C GLY A 3 1.02 -28.35 7.35
N SER A 4 1.37 -28.26 6.06
CA SER A 4 2.54 -28.94 5.51
C SER A 4 3.82 -28.35 6.11
N LYS A 5 4.77 -29.23 6.41
CA LYS A 5 6.13 -28.83 6.85
C LYS A 5 6.99 -28.62 5.62
N ILE A 6 7.63 -27.48 5.55
CA ILE A 6 8.59 -27.12 4.49
C ILE A 6 9.96 -26.87 5.09
N LYS A 7 11.00 -27.04 4.31
CA LYS A 7 12.39 -26.71 4.68
C LYS A 7 12.84 -25.48 3.91
N ALA A 8 13.84 -24.79 4.43
CA ALA A 8 14.46 -23.71 3.69
C ALA A 8 14.99 -24.22 2.33
N GLY A 9 14.61 -23.54 1.26
CA GLY A 9 14.93 -23.91 -0.11
C GLY A 9 13.89 -24.79 -0.83
N ASP A 10 12.89 -25.30 -0.11
CA ASP A 10 11.79 -26.02 -0.77
C ASP A 10 10.94 -25.05 -1.61
N THR A 11 10.52 -25.50 -2.79
CA THR A 11 9.55 -24.76 -3.61
C THR A 11 8.19 -24.80 -2.92
N ILE A 12 7.61 -23.63 -2.64
CA ILE A 12 6.31 -23.50 -1.97
C ILE A 12 5.17 -23.18 -2.94
N ALA A 13 5.49 -22.60 -4.08
CA ALA A 13 4.55 -22.29 -5.16
C ALA A 13 5.28 -22.20 -6.48
N ASP A 14 4.55 -22.34 -7.59
CA ASP A 14 4.99 -21.93 -8.90
C ASP A 14 3.99 -20.91 -9.49
N ASP A 15 4.46 -20.04 -10.34
CA ASP A 15 3.71 -18.92 -10.91
C ASP A 15 3.12 -19.23 -12.29
N SER A 16 3.01 -20.51 -12.66
CA SER A 16 2.52 -20.93 -13.98
C SER A 16 1.12 -20.41 -14.32
N TYR A 17 0.33 -20.03 -13.31
CA TYR A 17 -1.04 -19.53 -13.48
C TYR A 17 -1.28 -18.10 -12.97
N SER A 18 -0.27 -17.47 -12.38
CA SER A 18 -0.41 -16.12 -11.82
C SER A 18 0.83 -15.28 -12.14
N PRO A 19 0.68 -13.99 -12.48
CA PRO A 19 1.80 -13.09 -12.72
C PRO A 19 2.64 -12.78 -11.48
N GLY A 20 2.31 -13.34 -10.33
CA GLY A 20 3.02 -13.15 -9.07
C GLY A 20 2.23 -13.65 -7.87
N TYR A 21 2.75 -13.37 -6.69
CA TYR A 21 2.10 -13.64 -5.41
C TYR A 21 2.39 -12.52 -4.42
N ASP A 22 1.46 -12.32 -3.50
CA ASP A 22 1.65 -11.36 -2.41
C ASP A 22 2.50 -12.01 -1.30
N PHE A 23 3.50 -11.27 -0.87
CA PHE A 23 4.34 -11.63 0.27
C PHE A 23 4.28 -10.55 1.33
N SER A 24 3.81 -10.90 2.52
CA SER A 24 3.62 -9.96 3.63
C SER A 24 4.01 -10.58 4.96
N THR A 25 4.47 -9.76 5.86
CA THR A 25 4.73 -10.13 7.26
C THR A 25 3.85 -9.27 8.17
N PHE A 26 3.16 -9.92 9.09
CA PHE A 26 2.32 -9.26 10.10
C PHE A 26 2.85 -9.59 11.49
N ASP A 27 3.02 -8.55 12.31
CA ASP A 27 3.46 -8.67 13.69
C ASP A 27 2.53 -7.85 14.58
N GLY A 28 1.84 -8.51 15.50
CA GLY A 28 0.89 -7.85 16.42
C GLY A 28 1.54 -6.86 17.38
N THR A 29 2.85 -6.80 17.46
CA THR A 29 3.59 -5.80 18.23
C THR A 29 3.89 -4.52 17.44
N VAL A 30 3.79 -4.58 16.11
CA VAL A 30 3.89 -3.42 15.21
C VAL A 30 2.54 -2.72 15.16
N ASN A 31 2.58 -1.40 15.14
CA ASN A 31 1.40 -0.57 14.92
C ASN A 31 1.79 0.62 14.05
N LEU A 32 1.44 0.54 12.78
CA LEU A 32 1.73 1.60 11.82
C LEU A 32 0.98 2.90 12.16
N GLN A 33 1.58 4.02 11.79
CA GLN A 33 1.16 5.36 12.20
C GLN A 33 0.13 5.98 11.21
N PHE A 34 -0.92 5.24 10.88
CA PHE A 34 -2.04 5.82 10.15
C PHE A 34 -2.79 6.84 11.02
N ILE A 35 -3.14 8.00 10.46
CA ILE A 35 -3.95 9.01 11.16
C ILE A 35 -5.36 8.47 11.44
N ASN A 36 -5.93 7.75 10.48
CA ASN A 36 -7.23 7.11 10.67
C ASN A 36 -7.15 5.58 10.55
N PRO A 37 -6.64 4.87 11.57
CA PRO A 37 -6.51 3.41 11.51
C PRO A 37 -7.86 2.68 11.46
N LEU A 38 -8.97 3.34 11.81
CA LEU A 38 -10.30 2.75 11.73
C LEU A 38 -10.75 2.57 10.27
N SER A 39 -10.21 3.34 9.34
CA SER A 39 -10.48 3.19 7.91
C SER A 39 -10.12 1.81 7.35
N TYR A 40 -9.27 1.06 8.05
CA TYR A 40 -8.88 -0.31 7.68
C TYR A 40 -9.66 -1.39 8.43
N SER A 41 -10.59 -1.03 9.34
CA SER A 41 -11.20 -2.00 10.25
C SER A 41 -12.13 -3.00 9.59
N GLN A 42 -12.76 -2.63 8.46
CA GLN A 42 -13.71 -3.47 7.74
C GLN A 42 -13.08 -4.22 6.57
N ALA A 43 -11.90 -3.82 6.11
CA ALA A 43 -11.15 -4.50 5.06
C ALA A 43 -9.66 -4.37 5.34
N GLU A 44 -8.96 -5.48 5.21
CA GLU A 44 -7.50 -5.55 5.37
C GLU A 44 -6.98 -4.94 6.70
N SER A 45 -7.67 -5.24 7.79
CA SER A 45 -7.31 -4.76 9.13
C SER A 45 -5.89 -5.11 9.56
N TRP A 46 -5.30 -6.11 8.91
CA TRP A 46 -3.91 -6.53 9.07
C TRP A 46 -2.89 -5.47 8.61
N LYS A 47 -3.27 -4.55 7.71
CA LYS A 47 -2.35 -3.48 7.24
C LYS A 47 -1.71 -2.70 8.37
N LYS A 48 -2.43 -2.49 9.48
CA LYS A 48 -1.93 -1.78 10.66
C LYS A 48 -0.76 -2.48 11.35
N TYR A 49 -0.60 -3.78 11.10
CA TYR A 49 0.39 -4.64 11.73
C TYR A 49 1.45 -5.14 10.75
N THR A 50 1.50 -4.53 9.56
CA THR A 50 2.50 -4.87 8.56
C THR A 50 3.90 -4.55 9.09
N ALA A 51 4.78 -5.52 9.05
CA ALA A 51 6.15 -5.41 9.52
C ALA A 51 7.13 -5.59 8.36
N ASN A 52 8.34 -5.06 8.51
CA ASN A 52 9.41 -5.27 7.54
C ASN A 52 9.76 -6.75 7.45
N PRO A 53 9.48 -7.45 6.34
CA PRO A 53 9.77 -8.88 6.21
C PRO A 53 11.27 -9.18 6.31
N PHE A 54 12.15 -8.25 5.96
CA PHE A 54 13.59 -8.46 5.99
C PHE A 54 14.15 -8.63 7.41
N ASP A 55 13.46 -8.08 8.43
CA ASP A 55 13.87 -8.19 9.83
C ASP A 55 13.71 -9.61 10.42
N TYR A 56 12.97 -10.47 9.72
CA TYR A 56 12.72 -11.87 10.12
C TYR A 56 13.69 -12.87 9.49
N PHE A 57 14.66 -12.39 8.70
CA PHE A 57 15.70 -13.21 8.11
C PHE A 57 17.04 -13.05 8.84
N PRO A 58 17.95 -14.03 8.75
CA PRO A 58 19.33 -13.87 9.18
C PRO A 58 19.99 -12.64 8.54
N ALA A 59 20.93 -12.01 9.24
CA ALA A 59 21.51 -10.73 8.84
C ALA A 59 22.14 -10.74 7.44
N ASP A 60 22.76 -11.83 7.04
CA ASP A 60 23.37 -12.02 5.73
C ASP A 60 22.33 -12.13 4.61
N ILE A 61 21.17 -12.73 4.89
CA ILE A 61 20.04 -12.79 3.95
C ILE A 61 19.35 -11.44 3.87
N LYS A 62 19.10 -10.78 5.01
CA LYS A 62 18.56 -9.41 5.05
C LYS A 62 19.39 -8.46 4.18
N ALA A 63 20.72 -8.46 4.35
CA ALA A 63 21.62 -7.64 3.55
C ALA A 63 21.51 -7.92 2.03
N GLN A 64 21.27 -9.17 1.64
CA GLN A 64 21.06 -9.52 0.22
C GLN A 64 19.74 -8.97 -0.31
N PHE A 65 18.66 -8.96 0.48
CA PHE A 65 17.38 -8.35 0.07
C PHE A 65 17.52 -6.83 -0.05
N GLU A 66 18.10 -6.19 0.95
CA GLU A 66 18.33 -4.73 0.94
C GLU A 66 19.19 -4.30 -0.25
N ALA A 67 20.24 -5.06 -0.57
CA ALA A 67 21.10 -4.79 -1.74
C ALA A 67 20.40 -4.96 -3.09
N LYS A 68 19.28 -5.67 -3.14
CA LYS A 68 18.46 -5.86 -4.36
C LYS A 68 17.27 -4.91 -4.42
N SER A 69 16.98 -4.20 -3.35
CA SER A 69 15.91 -3.20 -3.36
C SER A 69 16.25 -2.08 -4.34
N LEU A 70 15.25 -1.65 -5.09
CA LEU A 70 15.36 -0.50 -5.99
C LEU A 70 15.13 0.82 -5.28
N ARG A 71 14.67 0.80 -4.02
CA ARG A 71 14.43 2.03 -3.24
C ARG A 71 15.73 2.78 -3.00
N ALA A 72 15.70 4.09 -3.21
CA ALA A 72 16.84 4.98 -2.99
C ALA A 72 17.15 5.22 -1.51
N SER A 73 16.15 5.00 -0.63
CA SER A 73 16.27 5.27 0.81
C SER A 73 15.54 4.22 1.67
N THR A 74 15.86 4.19 2.95
CA THR A 74 15.15 3.36 3.94
C THR A 74 13.72 3.86 4.17
N PRO A 75 12.79 2.97 4.54
CA PRO A 75 12.96 1.52 4.67
C PRO A 75 13.00 0.83 3.31
N PHE A 76 13.94 -0.10 3.11
CA PHE A 76 14.15 -0.75 1.81
C PHE A 76 13.05 -1.75 1.41
N ASP A 77 12.25 -2.20 2.37
CA ASP A 77 11.08 -3.06 2.17
C ASP A 77 9.83 -2.28 1.74
N GLY A 78 9.86 -0.94 1.82
CA GLY A 78 8.73 -0.07 1.51
C GLY A 78 8.03 0.51 2.75
N LYS A 79 7.04 1.36 2.50
CA LYS A 79 6.27 2.04 3.54
C LYS A 79 4.87 2.34 3.02
N ILE A 80 3.84 2.16 3.86
CA ILE A 80 2.44 2.45 3.51
C ILE A 80 1.78 3.50 4.41
N ASP A 81 2.30 3.75 5.60
CA ASP A 81 1.79 4.72 6.56
C ASP A 81 2.45 6.10 6.37
N TRP A 82 2.26 6.67 5.20
CA TRP A 82 2.83 7.97 4.83
C TRP A 82 2.08 9.16 5.41
N ASP A 83 1.06 8.94 6.20
CA ASP A 83 0.19 9.96 6.76
C ASP A 83 0.98 10.99 7.57
N VAL A 84 0.74 12.28 7.28
CA VAL A 84 1.29 13.42 8.02
C VAL A 84 0.14 14.34 8.42
N GLU A 85 -0.13 14.42 9.71
CA GLU A 85 -1.26 15.19 10.22
C GLU A 85 -1.22 16.66 9.78
N GLY A 86 -2.38 17.18 9.40
CA GLY A 86 -2.53 18.57 8.97
C GLY A 86 -2.03 18.87 7.55
N THR A 87 -1.57 17.87 6.80
CA THR A 87 -1.08 18.02 5.44
C THR A 87 -1.83 17.15 4.44
N ALA A 88 -1.59 17.34 3.14
CA ALA A 88 -2.17 16.52 2.10
C ALA A 88 -1.52 15.12 2.01
N GLN A 89 -0.30 14.93 2.56
CA GLN A 89 0.39 13.65 2.49
C GLN A 89 -0.33 12.59 3.32
N GLY A 90 -0.59 11.44 2.70
CA GLY A 90 -1.17 10.28 3.38
C GLY A 90 -2.27 9.58 2.60
N ASN A 91 -3.04 8.79 3.33
CA ASN A 91 -4.14 7.97 2.82
C ASN A 91 -5.48 8.68 3.04
N TRP A 92 -6.21 8.86 1.98
CA TRP A 92 -7.50 9.56 1.97
C TRP A 92 -8.61 8.64 1.48
N PHE A 93 -9.79 8.80 2.05
CA PHE A 93 -10.97 8.02 1.69
C PHE A 93 -12.14 8.95 1.37
N VAL A 94 -12.95 8.56 0.40
CA VAL A 94 -14.17 9.30 0.10
C VAL A 94 -15.07 9.31 1.34
N GLN A 95 -15.62 10.48 1.67
CA GLN A 95 -16.52 10.67 2.81
C GLN A 95 -17.74 9.74 2.70
N ASP A 96 -18.28 9.34 3.84
CA ASP A 96 -19.43 8.43 3.95
C ASP A 96 -19.25 7.06 3.27
N THR A 97 -18.01 6.60 3.23
CA THR A 97 -17.65 5.24 2.84
C THR A 97 -17.12 4.45 4.05
N ASN A 98 -16.89 3.15 3.84
CA ASN A 98 -16.32 2.28 4.87
C ASN A 98 -14.77 2.32 4.89
N GLY A 99 -14.19 3.47 4.55
CA GLY A 99 -12.76 3.61 4.42
C GLY A 99 -12.21 2.73 3.29
N TYR A 100 -11.19 1.95 3.58
CA TYR A 100 -10.51 1.10 2.59
C TYR A 100 -11.43 0.03 1.96
N ARG A 101 -12.51 -0.37 2.61
CA ARG A 101 -13.52 -1.27 2.04
C ARG A 101 -14.39 -0.60 0.96
N GLY A 102 -14.51 0.74 0.97
CA GLY A 102 -15.35 1.46 0.02
C GLY A 102 -16.85 1.38 0.32
N LYS A 103 -17.68 1.49 -0.71
CA LYS A 103 -19.14 1.63 -0.61
C LYS A 103 -19.91 0.32 -0.47
N GLY A 104 -19.38 -0.71 0.12
CA GLY A 104 -20.09 -1.96 0.32
C GLY A 104 -19.26 -3.17 -0.05
N ASP A 105 -19.92 -4.23 -0.55
CA ASP A 105 -19.28 -5.49 -0.89
C ASP A 105 -18.67 -5.40 -2.30
N GLN A 106 -17.59 -4.64 -2.40
CA GLN A 106 -16.89 -4.49 -3.67
C GLN A 106 -15.80 -5.54 -3.78
N SER A 107 -16.16 -6.67 -4.33
CA SER A 107 -15.19 -7.58 -4.91
C SER A 107 -14.63 -6.95 -6.19
N ALA A 108 -13.36 -7.21 -6.47
CA ALA A 108 -12.76 -6.78 -7.71
C ALA A 108 -13.58 -7.26 -8.91
N SER A 109 -13.94 -6.35 -9.80
CA SER A 109 -14.60 -6.67 -11.05
C SER A 109 -13.64 -6.45 -12.22
N PHE A 110 -13.81 -7.26 -13.26
CA PHE A 110 -13.00 -7.18 -14.47
C PHE A 110 -13.88 -6.72 -15.63
N ASP A 111 -13.34 -5.90 -16.50
CA ASP A 111 -14.01 -5.53 -17.74
C ASP A 111 -14.02 -6.71 -18.75
N ASN A 112 -14.67 -6.52 -19.91
CA ASN A 112 -14.77 -7.54 -20.95
C ASN A 112 -13.40 -7.91 -21.60
N HIS A 113 -12.33 -7.20 -21.24
CA HIS A 113 -10.97 -7.43 -21.70
C HIS A 113 -10.06 -8.03 -20.62
N GLY A 114 -10.64 -8.40 -19.47
CA GLY A 114 -9.89 -8.95 -18.33
C GLY A 114 -9.06 -7.91 -17.56
N LYS A 115 -9.30 -6.62 -17.78
CA LYS A 115 -8.69 -5.56 -16.95
C LYS A 115 -9.54 -5.33 -15.71
N ILE A 116 -8.87 -5.04 -14.60
CA ILE A 116 -9.52 -4.67 -13.36
C ILE A 116 -10.23 -3.33 -13.59
N ALA A 117 -11.55 -3.32 -13.44
CA ALA A 117 -12.38 -2.14 -13.62
C ALA A 117 -12.67 -1.43 -12.30
N HIS A 118 -13.11 -2.18 -11.30
CA HIS A 118 -13.54 -1.65 -10.01
C HIS A 118 -13.11 -2.56 -8.86
N GLY A 119 -12.94 -1.97 -7.67
CA GLY A 119 -12.62 -2.72 -6.46
C GLY A 119 -12.77 -1.89 -5.19
N TYR A 120 -12.38 -2.47 -4.08
CA TYR A 120 -12.39 -1.82 -2.77
C TYR A 120 -11.53 -0.53 -2.73
N TRP A 121 -10.58 -0.40 -3.63
CA TRP A 121 -9.70 0.78 -3.76
C TRP A 121 -10.36 1.99 -4.40
N ASP A 122 -11.52 1.89 -5.03
CA ASP A 122 -12.18 2.98 -5.78
C ASP A 122 -12.37 4.26 -4.96
N THR A 123 -12.50 4.12 -3.65
CA THR A 123 -12.70 5.25 -2.73
C THR A 123 -11.42 5.68 -2.02
N HIS A 124 -10.27 5.22 -2.47
CA HIS A 124 -8.98 5.48 -1.86
C HIS A 124 -8.10 6.38 -2.74
N LEU A 125 -7.48 7.37 -2.12
CA LEU A 125 -6.41 8.19 -2.68
C LEU A 125 -5.21 8.11 -1.74
N ALA A 126 -4.06 7.69 -2.25
CA ALA A 126 -2.79 7.82 -1.55
C ALA A 126 -1.97 8.97 -2.17
N ILE A 127 -1.48 9.87 -1.34
CA ILE A 127 -0.53 10.93 -1.72
C ILE A 127 0.75 10.68 -0.92
N ALA A 128 1.77 10.20 -1.61
CA ALA A 128 2.97 9.69 -0.95
C ALA A 128 4.21 9.82 -1.83
N PRO A 129 5.41 9.71 -1.25
CA PRO A 129 6.63 9.51 -2.04
C PRO A 129 6.53 8.26 -2.91
N ASP A 130 7.16 8.30 -4.07
CA ASP A 130 7.28 7.14 -4.96
C ASP A 130 7.97 5.97 -4.26
N ALA A 131 7.61 4.77 -4.66
CA ALA A 131 8.12 3.55 -4.05
C ALA A 131 9.64 3.34 -4.27
N VAL A 132 10.21 3.90 -5.35
CA VAL A 132 11.63 3.78 -5.71
C VAL A 132 12.37 5.07 -5.42
N ASP A 133 11.87 6.21 -5.92
CA ASP A 133 12.46 7.53 -5.73
C ASP A 133 11.63 8.35 -4.74
N ASP A 134 12.05 8.39 -3.49
CA ASP A 134 11.39 9.09 -2.39
C ASP A 134 11.39 10.63 -2.52
N LYS A 135 12.04 11.18 -3.54
CA LYS A 135 11.99 12.61 -3.88
C LYS A 135 10.89 12.97 -4.85
N THR A 136 10.27 11.97 -5.46
CA THR A 136 9.13 12.13 -6.35
C THR A 136 7.84 11.83 -5.60
N PHE A 137 6.82 12.66 -5.77
CA PHE A 137 5.51 12.45 -5.12
C PHE A 137 4.47 11.97 -6.11
N ILE A 138 3.73 10.93 -5.67
CA ILE A 138 2.69 10.26 -6.45
C ILE A 138 1.33 10.49 -5.82
N TYR A 139 0.35 10.72 -6.69
CA TYR A 139 -1.08 10.70 -6.40
C TYR A 139 -1.65 9.42 -6.99
N SER A 140 -1.88 8.41 -6.16
CA SER A 140 -2.44 7.13 -6.55
C SER A 140 -3.93 7.12 -6.23
N ILE A 141 -4.76 7.15 -7.27
CA ILE A 141 -6.21 7.28 -7.17
C ILE A 141 -6.83 5.95 -7.56
N GLY A 142 -7.69 5.42 -6.70
CA GLY A 142 -8.33 4.14 -6.92
C GLY A 142 -9.32 4.13 -8.08
N ASP A 143 -10.05 5.23 -8.29
CA ASP A 143 -10.92 5.41 -9.45
C ASP A 143 -10.77 6.82 -10.03
N TRP A 144 -10.18 6.89 -11.22
CA TRP A 144 -10.13 8.09 -12.04
C TRP A 144 -10.69 7.76 -13.42
N GLU A 145 -11.89 8.28 -13.71
CA GLU A 145 -12.59 8.03 -14.98
C GLU A 145 -12.74 6.52 -15.30
N GLY A 146 -12.99 5.70 -14.29
CA GLY A 146 -13.22 4.27 -14.43
C GLY A 146 -11.95 3.40 -14.41
N CYS A 147 -10.83 3.93 -13.96
CA CYS A 147 -9.60 3.12 -13.79
C CYS A 147 -8.77 3.55 -12.56
N PRO A 148 -8.03 2.64 -11.93
CA PRO A 148 -6.99 3.00 -11.00
C PRO A 148 -5.82 3.66 -11.74
N CYS A 149 -5.44 4.86 -11.30
CA CYS A 149 -4.44 5.66 -11.99
C CYS A 149 -3.43 6.27 -11.01
N GLN A 150 -2.23 6.58 -11.52
CA GLN A 150 -1.20 7.29 -10.79
C GLN A 150 -0.77 8.54 -11.56
N PHE A 151 -0.60 9.62 -10.83
CA PHE A 151 -0.20 10.91 -11.36
C PHE A 151 0.96 11.49 -10.57
N MET A 152 1.75 12.32 -11.22
CA MET A 152 2.72 13.23 -10.61
C MET A 152 2.36 14.66 -10.98
N THR A 153 2.60 15.61 -10.11
CA THR A 153 2.49 17.03 -10.49
C THR A 153 3.73 17.44 -11.30
N PRO A 154 3.58 18.31 -12.32
CA PRO A 154 4.73 18.76 -13.11
C PRO A 154 5.86 19.38 -12.27
N ASP A 155 5.48 20.07 -11.18
CA ASP A 155 6.42 20.76 -10.30
C ASP A 155 6.88 19.88 -9.11
N ASN A 156 6.48 18.62 -9.07
CA ASN A 156 6.81 17.69 -7.98
C ASN A 156 6.58 18.31 -6.59
N VAL A 157 5.40 18.91 -6.38
CA VAL A 157 5.06 19.62 -5.15
C VAL A 157 5.06 18.66 -3.96
N ASP A 158 5.83 19.00 -2.92
CA ASP A 158 5.83 18.22 -1.67
C ASP A 158 4.46 18.35 -0.97
N PRO A 159 3.69 17.27 -0.84
CA PRO A 159 2.34 17.30 -0.26
C PRO A 159 2.32 17.71 1.22
N LYS A 160 3.45 17.69 1.92
CA LYS A 160 3.57 18.22 3.29
C LYS A 160 3.45 19.75 3.34
N THR A 161 3.68 20.43 2.22
CA THR A 161 3.51 21.88 2.15
C THR A 161 2.06 22.31 1.93
N ILE A 162 1.19 21.38 1.55
CA ILE A 162 -0.24 21.60 1.38
C ILE A 162 -0.90 21.32 2.72
N THR A 163 -1.37 22.37 3.39
CA THR A 163 -1.88 22.29 4.76
C THR A 163 -3.39 22.44 4.85
N SER A 164 -3.96 22.03 5.98
CA SER A 164 -5.40 21.87 6.20
C SER A 164 -6.21 23.17 6.27
N SER A 165 -5.60 24.35 6.22
CA SER A 165 -6.34 25.61 6.15
C SER A 165 -7.25 25.71 4.91
N ASP A 166 -6.98 24.88 3.90
CA ASP A 166 -7.67 24.86 2.61
C ASP A 166 -8.29 23.50 2.28
N THR A 167 -8.26 22.54 3.20
CA THR A 167 -8.73 21.19 2.93
C THR A 167 -10.07 20.89 3.59
N ALA A 168 -10.94 20.17 2.88
CA ALA A 168 -12.12 19.54 3.45
C ALA A 168 -11.72 18.54 4.57
N PRO A 169 -12.58 18.28 5.55
CA PRO A 169 -12.28 17.35 6.63
C PRO A 169 -11.92 15.96 6.05
N ARG A 170 -10.91 15.36 6.66
CA ARG A 170 -10.47 13.98 6.37
C ARG A 170 -11.43 12.94 6.91
#